data_229a51c7db97682f7255b786a9365f10
#
_entry.id   229a51c7db97682f7255b786a9365f10
#
_cell.length_a   1.000
_cell.length_b   1.000
_cell.length_c   1.000
_cell.angle_alpha   90.00
_cell.angle_beta   90.00
_cell.angle_gamma   90.00
#
_symmetry.space_group_name_H-M   'P 1'
#
loop_
_entity.id
_entity.type
_entity.pdbx_description
1 polymer ?
#
loop_
_entity_poly.entity_id
_entity_poly.type
_entity_poly.pdbx_seq_one_letter_code
_entity_poly.pdbx_strand_id
1 'polypeptide(L)'
;MRTNPEIEQITDYAIQIAKKKEHEYVLVEHLLLSLIRYKPFSNVIVSYGISIKELDDDLNNYLDNIENINNGGSPKKTNAIERVFNRAVTQVIFTGRRYVSTLDIYLSITSETQSHASYFLLKHNVNKNEFSSYWQSHYRESDIELSDIQAKETLEEFCTNLNELARDGKLEPLIGRASEIRDSIGILAKKFKSNVLMVGDP
;
A
#
# COMPACT_ATOMS: atom_id res chain seq x y z
N MET A 1 12.06 -0.18 -2.68
CA MET A 1 10.72 -0.61 -2.24
C MET A 1 10.40 -1.87 -3.02
N ARG A 2 10.20 -3.01 -2.36
CA ARG A 2 9.87 -4.25 -3.08
C ARG A 2 8.41 -4.16 -3.50
N THR A 3 8.13 -4.36 -4.77
CA THR A 3 6.76 -4.43 -5.31
C THR A 3 6.09 -5.71 -4.80
N ASN A 4 4.84 -5.59 -4.40
CA ASN A 4 4.04 -6.76 -4.03
C ASN A 4 3.79 -7.58 -5.32
N PRO A 5 4.07 -8.90 -5.33
CA PRO A 5 3.83 -9.76 -6.49
C PRO A 5 2.40 -9.67 -7.05
N GLU A 6 1.43 -9.46 -6.19
CA GLU A 6 0.02 -9.25 -6.60
C GLU A 6 -0.16 -8.00 -7.47
N ILE A 7 0.48 -6.89 -7.07
CA ILE A 7 0.41 -5.63 -7.82
C ILE A 7 1.13 -5.74 -9.15
N GLU A 8 2.26 -6.46 -9.20
CA GLU A 8 2.95 -6.77 -10.46
C GLU A 8 2.03 -7.57 -11.39
N GLN A 9 1.41 -8.64 -10.90
CA GLN A 9 0.47 -9.46 -11.67
C GLN A 9 -0.70 -8.63 -12.22
N ILE A 10 -1.30 -7.77 -11.39
CA ILE A 10 -2.42 -6.89 -11.79
C ILE A 10 -1.95 -5.90 -12.85
N THR A 11 -0.78 -5.31 -12.69
CA THR A 11 -0.20 -4.35 -13.63
C THR A 11 0.11 -5.00 -14.97
N ASP A 12 0.72 -6.17 -14.96
CA ASP A 12 1.05 -6.92 -16.17
C ASP A 12 -0.22 -7.35 -16.91
N TYR A 13 -1.25 -7.75 -16.18
CA TYR A 13 -2.53 -8.08 -16.81
C TYR A 13 -3.22 -6.86 -17.43
N ALA A 14 -3.13 -5.69 -16.80
CA ALA A 14 -3.63 -4.44 -17.38
C ALA A 14 -2.91 -4.09 -18.70
N ILE A 15 -1.59 -4.30 -18.75
CA ILE A 15 -0.78 -4.11 -19.97
C ILE A 15 -1.21 -5.13 -21.05
N GLN A 16 -1.46 -6.39 -20.67
CA GLN A 16 -1.93 -7.42 -21.61
C GLN A 16 -3.31 -7.08 -22.18
N ILE A 17 -4.24 -6.55 -21.37
CA ILE A 17 -5.56 -6.10 -21.84
C ILE A 17 -5.39 -4.98 -22.87
N ALA A 18 -4.57 -3.95 -22.57
CA ALA A 18 -4.32 -2.85 -23.50
C ALA A 18 -3.68 -3.34 -24.80
N LYS A 19 -2.72 -4.27 -24.72
CA LYS A 19 -2.07 -4.87 -25.89
C LYS A 19 -3.06 -5.68 -26.73
N LYS A 20 -3.94 -6.48 -26.09
CA LYS A 20 -4.96 -7.28 -26.79
C LYS A 20 -5.99 -6.42 -27.51
N LYS A 21 -6.29 -5.24 -26.95
CA LYS A 21 -7.23 -4.26 -27.55
C LYS A 21 -6.53 -3.29 -28.51
N GLU A 22 -5.22 -3.49 -28.79
CA GLU A 22 -4.40 -2.66 -29.67
C GLU A 22 -4.40 -1.17 -29.30
N HIS A 23 -4.45 -0.87 -27.99
CA HIS A 23 -4.35 0.49 -27.49
C HIS A 23 -2.89 0.94 -27.36
N GLU A 24 -2.61 2.19 -27.73
CA GLU A 24 -1.27 2.79 -27.59
C GLU A 24 -0.91 3.01 -26.11
N TYR A 25 -1.91 3.27 -25.26
CA TYR A 25 -1.71 3.62 -23.86
C TYR A 25 -2.44 2.66 -22.92
N VAL A 26 -1.80 2.37 -21.79
CA VAL A 26 -2.44 1.73 -20.64
C VAL A 26 -3.16 2.81 -19.84
N LEU A 27 -4.48 2.73 -19.76
CA LEU A 27 -5.34 3.66 -19.04
C LEU A 27 -5.68 3.15 -17.64
N VAL A 28 -6.21 4.02 -16.79
CA VAL A 28 -6.69 3.67 -15.43
C VAL A 28 -7.83 2.63 -15.51
N GLU A 29 -8.61 2.66 -16.56
CA GLU A 29 -9.69 1.70 -16.86
C GLU A 29 -9.16 0.29 -17.09
N HIS A 30 -8.02 0.13 -17.77
CA HIS A 30 -7.36 -1.18 -17.88
C HIS A 30 -6.89 -1.69 -16.52
N LEU A 31 -6.35 -0.80 -15.68
CA LEU A 31 -5.90 -1.15 -14.34
C LEU A 31 -7.08 -1.55 -13.45
N LEU A 32 -8.19 -0.81 -13.50
CA LEU A 32 -9.41 -1.17 -12.76
C LEU A 32 -9.97 -2.50 -13.24
N LEU A 33 -10.04 -2.73 -14.55
CA LEU A 33 -10.53 -3.98 -15.14
C LEU A 33 -9.67 -5.18 -14.70
N SER A 34 -8.36 -5.00 -14.68
CA SER A 34 -7.42 -6.00 -14.18
C SER A 34 -7.64 -6.28 -12.69
N LEU A 35 -7.84 -5.25 -11.89
CA LEU A 35 -8.02 -5.34 -10.44
C LEU A 35 -9.32 -6.07 -10.08
N ILE A 36 -10.46 -5.75 -10.72
CA ILE A 36 -11.74 -6.42 -10.45
C ILE A 36 -11.77 -7.88 -10.93
N ARG A 37 -10.90 -8.25 -11.87
CA ARG A 37 -10.71 -9.64 -12.33
C ARG A 37 -9.72 -10.43 -11.48
N TYR A 38 -8.94 -9.77 -10.64
CA TYR A 38 -8.07 -10.41 -9.68
C TYR A 38 -8.90 -11.09 -8.59
N LYS A 39 -8.93 -12.43 -8.60
CA LYS A 39 -9.89 -13.22 -7.83
C LYS A 39 -9.97 -12.89 -6.32
N PRO A 40 -8.85 -12.69 -5.59
CA PRO A 40 -8.93 -12.28 -4.19
C PRO A 40 -9.66 -10.95 -4.00
N PHE A 41 -9.39 -9.95 -4.83
CA PHE A 41 -10.04 -8.65 -4.75
C PHE A 41 -11.48 -8.67 -5.27
N SER A 42 -11.75 -9.46 -6.31
CA SER A 42 -13.08 -9.72 -6.86
C SER A 42 -14.07 -10.18 -5.78
N ASN A 43 -13.66 -11.13 -4.94
CA ASN A 43 -14.48 -11.65 -3.85
C ASN A 43 -14.89 -10.53 -2.87
N VAL A 44 -14.00 -9.61 -2.59
CA VAL A 44 -14.27 -8.47 -1.69
C VAL A 44 -15.30 -7.53 -2.28
N ILE A 45 -15.17 -7.19 -3.57
CA ILE A 45 -16.09 -6.32 -4.31
C ILE A 45 -17.50 -6.93 -4.34
N VAL A 46 -17.61 -8.23 -4.57
CA VAL A 46 -18.90 -8.95 -4.53
C VAL A 46 -19.51 -8.91 -3.13
N SER A 47 -18.70 -9.18 -2.12
CA SER A 47 -19.15 -9.15 -0.72
C SER A 47 -19.58 -7.75 -0.26
N TYR A 48 -19.04 -6.70 -0.85
CA TYR A 48 -19.48 -5.31 -0.63
C TYR A 48 -20.81 -5.01 -1.32
N GLY A 49 -21.26 -5.84 -2.26
CA GLY A 49 -22.55 -5.70 -2.96
C GLY A 49 -22.45 -5.10 -4.35
N ILE A 50 -21.26 -5.03 -4.95
CA ILE A 50 -21.07 -4.52 -6.31
C ILE A 50 -21.18 -5.69 -7.31
N SER A 51 -21.96 -5.48 -8.38
CA SER A 51 -22.03 -6.41 -9.50
C SER A 51 -20.78 -6.31 -10.36
N ILE A 52 -19.86 -7.26 -10.18
CA ILE A 52 -18.63 -7.31 -11.02
C ILE A 52 -18.98 -7.42 -12.49
N LYS A 53 -20.01 -8.20 -12.84
CA LYS A 53 -20.39 -8.40 -14.21
C LYS A 53 -20.76 -7.08 -14.90
N GLU A 54 -21.60 -6.27 -14.25
CA GLU A 54 -22.03 -4.98 -14.81
C GLU A 54 -20.86 -3.99 -14.90
N LEU A 55 -19.99 -3.97 -13.90
CA LEU A 55 -18.80 -3.12 -13.90
C LEU A 55 -17.79 -3.57 -14.98
N ASP A 56 -17.59 -4.88 -15.15
CA ASP A 56 -16.73 -5.46 -16.20
C ASP A 56 -17.28 -5.14 -17.60
N ASP A 57 -18.60 -5.29 -17.79
CA ASP A 57 -19.27 -4.97 -19.05
C ASP A 57 -19.14 -3.47 -19.38
N ASP A 58 -19.39 -2.58 -18.43
CA ASP A 58 -19.24 -1.13 -18.60
C ASP A 58 -17.81 -0.75 -19.00
N LEU A 59 -16.81 -1.30 -18.30
CA LEU A 59 -15.39 -1.04 -18.58
C LEU A 59 -14.97 -1.59 -19.96
N ASN A 60 -15.40 -2.79 -20.31
CA ASN A 60 -15.11 -3.36 -21.63
C ASN A 60 -15.75 -2.56 -22.75
N ASN A 61 -17.03 -2.19 -22.60
CA ASN A 61 -17.74 -1.37 -23.59
C ASN A 61 -17.05 -0.01 -23.79
N TYR A 62 -16.57 0.61 -22.73
CA TYR A 62 -15.81 1.84 -22.84
C TYR A 62 -14.49 1.64 -23.57
N LEU A 63 -13.73 0.61 -23.19
CA LEU A 63 -12.44 0.31 -23.80
C LEU A 63 -12.58 -0.10 -25.27
N ASP A 64 -13.64 -0.81 -25.65
CA ASP A 64 -13.89 -1.20 -27.03
C ASP A 64 -14.25 -0.01 -27.96
N ASN A 65 -14.69 1.10 -27.39
CA ASN A 65 -14.98 2.34 -28.12
C ASN A 65 -13.77 3.28 -28.25
N ILE A 66 -12.61 2.92 -27.67
CA ILE A 66 -11.38 3.69 -27.84
C ILE A 66 -10.73 3.32 -29.18
N GLU A 67 -10.27 4.33 -29.93
CA GLU A 67 -9.59 4.11 -31.20
C GLU A 67 -8.33 3.25 -31.04
N ASN A 68 -8.21 2.23 -31.88
CA ASN A 68 -7.08 1.33 -31.94
C ASN A 68 -5.98 1.97 -32.80
N ILE A 69 -4.97 2.57 -32.15
CA ILE A 69 -3.90 3.32 -32.86
C ILE A 69 -2.54 2.61 -32.67
N ASN A 70 -2.51 1.39 -32.15
CA ASN A 70 -1.23 0.74 -31.87
C ASN A 70 -0.63 0.10 -33.11
N ASN A 71 0.46 0.66 -33.61
CA ASN A 71 1.26 0.15 -34.73
C ASN A 71 2.19 -1.02 -34.31
N GLY A 72 1.78 -1.87 -33.37
CA GLY A 72 2.53 -3.07 -32.95
C GLY A 72 3.58 -2.86 -31.84
N GLY A 73 3.60 -1.68 -31.21
CA GLY A 73 4.45 -1.38 -30.07
C GLY A 73 3.90 -1.88 -28.72
N SER A 74 4.72 -1.88 -27.68
CA SER A 74 4.23 -2.08 -26.30
C SER A 74 3.45 -0.86 -25.82
N PRO A 75 2.26 -1.03 -25.22
CA PRO A 75 1.48 0.08 -24.69
C PRO A 75 2.26 0.90 -23.66
N LYS A 76 2.19 2.22 -23.73
CA LYS A 76 2.84 3.15 -22.80
C LYS A 76 1.93 3.43 -21.60
N LYS A 77 2.49 3.59 -20.42
CA LYS A 77 1.73 4.01 -19.23
C LYS A 77 1.35 5.49 -19.36
N THR A 78 0.11 5.81 -18.99
CA THR A 78 -0.34 7.21 -18.91
C THR A 78 0.12 7.88 -17.61
N ASN A 79 0.22 9.20 -17.62
CA ASN A 79 0.48 9.98 -16.40
C ASN A 79 -0.58 9.75 -15.31
N ALA A 80 -1.81 9.39 -15.69
CA ALA A 80 -2.87 9.04 -14.74
C ALA A 80 -2.54 7.77 -13.96
N ILE A 81 -2.02 6.75 -14.63
CA ILE A 81 -1.52 5.53 -13.96
C ILE A 81 -0.37 5.85 -13.00
N GLU A 82 0.58 6.67 -13.42
CA GLU A 82 1.68 7.08 -12.54
C GLU A 82 1.18 7.82 -11.30
N ARG A 83 0.19 8.71 -11.44
CA ARG A 83 -0.43 9.38 -10.29
C ARG A 83 -1.13 8.40 -9.36
N VAL A 84 -1.82 7.38 -9.88
CA VAL A 84 -2.47 6.34 -9.09
C VAL A 84 -1.42 5.59 -8.24
N PHE A 85 -0.33 5.13 -8.86
CA PHE A 85 0.74 4.43 -8.15
C PHE A 85 1.46 5.33 -7.14
N ASN A 86 1.81 6.55 -7.52
CA ASN A 86 2.48 7.49 -6.61
C ASN A 86 1.62 7.82 -5.38
N ARG A 87 0.31 7.96 -5.56
CA ARG A 87 -0.64 8.17 -4.45
C ARG A 87 -0.71 6.96 -3.54
N ALA A 88 -0.79 5.75 -4.11
CA ALA A 88 -0.80 4.51 -3.34
C ALA A 88 0.50 4.35 -2.53
N VAL A 89 1.66 4.56 -3.16
CA VAL A 89 2.97 4.52 -2.49
C VAL A 89 3.07 5.56 -1.37
N THR A 90 2.63 6.78 -1.63
CA THR A 90 2.64 7.86 -0.63
C THR A 90 1.78 7.48 0.58
N GLN A 91 0.60 6.90 0.37
CA GLN A 91 -0.27 6.46 1.46
C GLN A 91 0.38 5.35 2.30
N VAL A 92 1.06 4.40 1.67
CA VAL A 92 1.79 3.31 2.35
C VAL A 92 2.92 3.89 3.21
N ILE A 93 3.68 4.86 2.69
CA ILE A 93 4.74 5.53 3.45
C ILE A 93 4.18 6.23 4.69
N PHE A 94 3.08 6.99 4.55
CA PHE A 94 2.46 7.70 5.68
C PHE A 94 1.85 6.77 6.73
N THR A 95 1.40 5.57 6.33
CA THR A 95 0.85 4.57 7.25
C THR A 95 1.92 3.63 7.83
N GLY A 96 3.18 3.79 7.46
CA GLY A 96 4.30 2.96 7.94
C GLY A 96 4.28 1.52 7.41
N ARG A 97 3.45 1.22 6.40
CA ARG A 97 3.38 -0.09 5.77
C ARG A 97 4.53 -0.29 4.77
N ARG A 98 4.87 -1.54 4.48
CA ARG A 98 6.00 -1.87 3.59
C ARG A 98 5.63 -2.08 2.14
N TYR A 99 4.39 -2.48 1.88
CA TYR A 99 3.91 -2.89 0.56
C TYR A 99 2.62 -2.17 0.21
N VAL A 100 2.48 -1.87 -1.07
CA VAL A 100 1.22 -1.40 -1.65
C VAL A 100 0.27 -2.57 -1.76
N SER A 101 -0.94 -2.45 -1.23
CA SER A 101 -2.00 -3.44 -1.33
C SER A 101 -2.94 -3.15 -2.50
N THR A 102 -3.77 -4.14 -2.84
CA THR A 102 -4.85 -3.97 -3.84
C THR A 102 -5.84 -2.89 -3.43
N LEU A 103 -6.10 -2.72 -2.13
CA LEU A 103 -6.91 -1.63 -1.59
C LEU A 103 -6.31 -0.26 -1.89
N ASP A 104 -4.99 -0.09 -1.71
CA ASP A 104 -4.33 1.20 -1.96
C ASP A 104 -4.46 1.64 -3.42
N ILE A 105 -4.30 0.70 -4.35
CA ILE A 105 -4.50 0.94 -5.79
C ILE A 105 -5.97 1.31 -6.05
N TYR A 106 -6.91 0.55 -5.49
CA TYR A 106 -8.35 0.81 -5.67
C TYR A 106 -8.76 2.19 -5.15
N LEU A 107 -8.38 2.54 -3.92
CA LEU A 107 -8.66 3.86 -3.35
C LEU A 107 -7.95 5.00 -4.09
N SER A 108 -6.81 4.71 -4.72
CA SER A 108 -6.12 5.68 -5.56
C SER A 108 -6.84 5.87 -6.90
N ILE A 109 -7.41 4.81 -7.48
CA ILE A 109 -8.27 4.90 -8.68
C ILE A 109 -9.53 5.72 -8.40
N THR A 110 -10.22 5.47 -7.27
CA THR A 110 -11.42 6.28 -6.90
C THR A 110 -11.11 7.76 -6.71
N SER A 111 -9.86 8.09 -6.43
CA SER A 111 -9.40 9.48 -6.26
C SER A 111 -8.98 10.15 -7.56
N GLU A 112 -8.95 9.42 -8.68
CA GLU A 112 -8.65 9.97 -10.01
C GLU A 112 -9.95 10.44 -10.68
N THR A 113 -10.48 11.57 -10.20
CA THR A 113 -11.83 12.07 -10.52
C THR A 113 -12.08 12.38 -12.00
N GLN A 114 -11.03 12.54 -12.78
CA GLN A 114 -11.12 12.80 -14.23
C GLN A 114 -11.01 11.52 -15.07
N SER A 115 -11.01 10.32 -14.45
CA SER A 115 -10.99 9.05 -15.17
C SER A 115 -12.40 8.47 -15.32
N HIS A 116 -12.65 7.75 -16.40
CA HIS A 116 -13.87 6.98 -16.56
C HIS A 116 -13.93 5.81 -15.57
N ALA A 117 -12.78 5.31 -15.12
CA ALA A 117 -12.70 4.32 -14.05
C ALA A 117 -13.39 4.83 -12.76
N SER A 118 -13.07 6.05 -12.33
CA SER A 118 -13.73 6.68 -11.18
C SER A 118 -15.23 6.91 -11.42
N TYR A 119 -15.61 7.34 -12.62
CA TYR A 119 -17.00 7.50 -13.00
C TYR A 119 -17.80 6.18 -12.90
N PHE A 120 -17.27 5.08 -13.44
CA PHE A 120 -17.95 3.78 -13.35
C PHE A 120 -18.07 3.28 -11.91
N LEU A 121 -17.07 3.50 -11.08
CA LEU A 121 -17.17 3.17 -9.65
C LEU A 121 -18.30 3.95 -8.97
N LEU A 122 -18.41 5.25 -9.24
CA LEU A 122 -19.53 6.08 -8.74
C LEU A 122 -20.88 5.62 -9.28
N LYS A 123 -20.98 5.26 -10.57
CA LYS A 123 -22.19 4.72 -11.20
C LYS A 123 -22.68 3.45 -10.47
N HIS A 124 -21.75 2.62 -10.00
CA HIS A 124 -22.06 1.41 -9.23
C HIS A 124 -22.11 1.66 -7.71
N ASN A 125 -22.39 2.91 -7.29
CA ASN A 125 -22.56 3.32 -5.89
C ASN A 125 -21.36 3.04 -4.98
N VAL A 126 -20.15 3.10 -5.52
CA VAL A 126 -18.94 2.94 -4.74
C VAL A 126 -18.59 4.24 -4.05
N ASN A 127 -18.79 4.27 -2.73
CA ASN A 127 -18.29 5.35 -1.88
C ASN A 127 -16.91 4.97 -1.33
N LYS A 128 -15.91 5.80 -1.60
CA LYS A 128 -14.53 5.57 -1.17
C LYS A 128 -14.41 5.33 0.33
N ASN A 129 -15.07 6.16 1.15
CA ASN A 129 -14.95 6.10 2.61
C ASN A 129 -15.69 4.87 3.18
N GLU A 130 -16.86 4.58 2.64
CA GLU A 130 -17.65 3.41 3.04
C GLU A 130 -16.95 2.12 2.67
N PHE A 131 -16.39 2.04 1.46
CA PHE A 131 -15.61 0.88 1.03
C PHE A 131 -14.35 0.68 1.88
N SER A 132 -13.64 1.77 2.21
CA SER A 132 -12.47 1.70 3.09
C SER A 132 -12.83 1.18 4.48
N SER A 133 -13.95 1.67 5.06
CA SER A 133 -14.44 1.21 6.36
C SER A 133 -14.91 -0.25 6.33
N TYR A 134 -15.59 -0.63 5.23
CA TYR A 134 -15.98 -2.02 5.00
C TYR A 134 -14.77 -2.95 4.93
N TRP A 135 -13.75 -2.57 4.17
CA TRP A 135 -12.51 -3.33 4.07
C TRP A 135 -11.84 -3.51 5.44
N GLN A 136 -11.69 -2.44 6.20
CA GLN A 136 -11.08 -2.50 7.52
C GLN A 136 -11.84 -3.36 8.52
N SER A 137 -13.16 -3.47 8.38
CA SER A 137 -14.00 -4.26 9.29
C SER A 137 -14.06 -5.75 8.93
N HIS A 138 -13.94 -6.11 7.65
CA HIS A 138 -14.14 -7.49 7.17
C HIS A 138 -12.85 -8.14 6.67
N TYR A 139 -11.98 -7.35 6.14
CA TYR A 139 -10.66 -7.74 5.66
C TYR A 139 -9.67 -6.91 6.45
N ARG A 140 -9.52 -7.22 7.74
CA ARG A 140 -8.24 -6.87 8.32
C ARG A 140 -7.24 -7.41 7.32
N GLU A 141 -6.44 -6.51 6.75
CA GLU A 141 -5.17 -6.95 6.22
C GLU A 141 -4.73 -7.93 7.30
N SER A 142 -4.73 -9.23 6.98
CA SER A 142 -3.90 -10.11 7.74
C SER A 142 -2.63 -9.32 7.68
N ASP A 143 -2.46 -8.52 8.71
CA ASP A 143 -1.17 -7.95 8.98
C ASP A 143 -0.30 -9.10 8.58
N ILE A 144 0.57 -8.88 7.64
CA ILE A 144 1.76 -9.67 7.64
C ILE A 144 2.24 -9.36 9.05
N GLU A 145 1.63 -10.06 10.03
CA GLU A 145 2.25 -10.27 11.31
C GLU A 145 3.55 -10.85 10.84
N LEU A 146 4.52 -9.94 10.72
CA LEU A 146 5.91 -10.36 10.61
C LEU A 146 5.97 -11.36 11.72
N SER A 147 6.02 -12.67 11.36
CA SER A 147 6.17 -13.69 12.40
C SER A 147 7.23 -13.11 13.33
N ASP A 148 7.10 -13.26 14.62
CA ASP A 148 8.05 -12.69 15.58
C ASP A 148 9.51 -12.90 15.12
N ILE A 149 9.73 -13.97 14.36
CA ILE A 149 10.97 -14.31 13.68
C ILE A 149 11.34 -13.30 12.59
N GLN A 150 10.42 -12.95 11.68
CA GLN A 150 10.69 -11.98 10.59
C GLN A 150 10.83 -10.55 11.12
N ALA A 151 10.09 -10.20 12.17
CA ALA A 151 10.24 -8.92 12.85
C ALA A 151 11.62 -8.83 13.51
N LYS A 152 12.06 -9.92 14.15
CA LYS A 152 13.37 -10.01 14.77
C LYS A 152 14.50 -9.94 13.73
N GLU A 153 14.43 -10.72 12.66
CA GLU A 153 15.40 -10.69 11.56
C GLU A 153 15.53 -9.29 10.95
N THR A 154 14.40 -8.60 10.75
CA THR A 154 14.42 -7.23 10.23
C THR A 154 15.04 -6.23 11.19
N LEU A 155 14.74 -6.36 12.49
CA LEU A 155 15.36 -5.50 13.52
C LEU A 155 16.87 -5.77 13.61
N GLU A 156 17.30 -7.02 13.52
CA GLU A 156 18.73 -7.39 13.53
C GLU A 156 19.48 -6.87 12.30
N GLU A 157 18.81 -6.77 11.13
CA GLU A 157 19.42 -6.22 9.90
C GLU A 157 19.65 -4.70 9.98
N PHE A 158 18.73 -3.95 10.61
CA PHE A 158 18.76 -2.47 10.60
C PHE A 158 19.01 -1.82 11.95
N CYS A 159 18.96 -2.59 13.05
CA CYS A 159 19.08 -2.08 14.41
C CYS A 159 20.05 -2.93 15.23
N THR A 160 20.69 -2.28 16.16
CA THR A 160 21.54 -2.96 17.15
C THR A 160 20.81 -3.03 18.48
N ASN A 161 20.64 -4.22 19.04
CA ASN A 161 20.03 -4.41 20.35
C ASN A 161 21.03 -4.08 21.47
N LEU A 162 20.98 -2.85 21.95
CA LEU A 162 21.87 -2.37 22.99
C LEU A 162 21.70 -3.13 24.32
N ASN A 163 20.50 -3.65 24.62
CA ASN A 163 20.27 -4.43 25.84
C ASN A 163 21.01 -5.78 25.81
N GLU A 164 21.08 -6.42 24.65
CA GLU A 164 21.83 -7.66 24.45
C GLU A 164 23.34 -7.38 24.54
N LEU A 165 23.83 -6.33 23.87
CA LEU A 165 25.22 -5.92 23.95
C LEU A 165 25.63 -5.62 25.39
N ALA A 166 24.76 -5.00 26.19
CA ALA A 166 25.03 -4.73 27.61
C ALA A 166 25.11 -6.03 28.45
N ARG A 167 24.18 -6.98 28.19
CA ARG A 167 24.21 -8.29 28.89
C ARG A 167 25.43 -9.11 28.53
N ASP A 168 25.86 -9.04 27.28
CA ASP A 168 27.06 -9.72 26.78
C ASP A 168 28.36 -9.03 27.19
N GLY A 169 28.30 -7.91 27.93
CA GLY A 169 29.47 -7.15 28.34
C GLY A 169 30.24 -6.47 27.21
N LYS A 170 29.57 -6.28 26.03
CA LYS A 170 30.18 -5.67 24.85
C LYS A 170 30.09 -4.13 24.86
N LEU A 171 29.37 -3.56 25.82
CA LEU A 171 29.32 -2.11 26.01
C LEU A 171 30.34 -1.71 27.09
N GLU A 172 30.92 -0.53 26.92
CA GLU A 172 31.82 0.02 27.92
C GLU A 172 31.08 0.25 29.26
N PRO A 173 31.67 -0.09 30.39
CA PRO A 173 31.02 0.11 31.68
C PRO A 173 30.91 1.60 31.99
N LEU A 174 29.70 2.01 32.40
CA LEU A 174 29.48 3.39 32.84
C LEU A 174 30.10 3.61 34.21
N ILE A 175 31.05 4.55 34.28
CA ILE A 175 31.73 4.94 35.51
C ILE A 175 31.18 6.30 35.97
N GLY A 176 30.61 6.35 37.17
CA GLY A 176 29.97 7.56 37.70
C GLY A 176 28.53 7.76 37.19
N ARG A 177 28.05 9.00 37.21
CA ARG A 177 26.71 9.42 36.71
C ARG A 177 25.51 8.73 37.39
N ALA A 178 25.67 8.29 38.63
CA ALA A 178 24.61 7.55 39.34
C ALA A 178 23.33 8.40 39.59
N SER A 179 23.48 9.72 39.76
CA SER A 179 22.36 10.65 39.90
C SER A 179 21.58 10.79 38.58
N GLU A 180 22.28 11.02 37.49
CA GLU A 180 21.69 11.21 36.16
C GLU A 180 20.97 9.96 35.68
N ILE A 181 21.51 8.76 35.99
CA ILE A 181 20.84 7.49 35.71
C ILE A 181 19.54 7.37 36.52
N ARG A 182 19.58 7.67 37.81
CA ARG A 182 18.40 7.58 38.68
C ARG A 182 17.31 8.53 38.24
N ASP A 183 17.65 9.77 37.86
CA ASP A 183 16.73 10.77 37.38
C ASP A 183 16.12 10.36 36.04
N SER A 184 16.95 9.84 35.11
CA SER A 184 16.49 9.31 33.81
C SER A 184 15.53 8.15 34.00
N ILE A 185 15.81 7.19 34.85
CA ILE A 185 14.91 6.06 35.16
C ILE A 185 13.60 6.59 35.76
N GLY A 186 13.68 7.57 36.67
CA GLY A 186 12.50 8.18 37.29
C GLY A 186 11.59 8.89 36.25
N ILE A 187 12.17 9.50 35.21
CA ILE A 187 11.41 10.12 34.12
C ILE A 187 10.82 9.06 33.18
N LEU A 188 11.61 8.06 32.78
CA LEU A 188 11.15 6.99 31.88
C LEU A 188 10.07 6.11 32.51
N ALA A 189 10.06 5.97 33.83
CA ALA A 189 9.02 5.21 34.56
C ALA A 189 7.67 5.95 34.69
N LYS A 190 7.56 7.21 34.27
CA LYS A 190 6.29 7.95 34.31
C LYS A 190 5.30 7.43 33.28
N LYS A 191 4.02 7.39 33.64
CA LYS A 191 2.92 6.97 32.74
C LYS A 191 2.73 7.93 31.55
N PHE A 192 3.05 9.23 31.73
CA PHE A 192 2.90 10.26 30.70
C PHE A 192 4.18 11.11 30.62
N LYS A 193 4.51 11.55 29.40
CA LYS A 193 5.72 12.38 29.11
C LYS A 193 7.02 11.71 29.58
N SER A 194 7.17 10.43 29.27
CA SER A 194 8.34 9.60 29.62
C SER A 194 9.53 9.81 28.68
N ASN A 195 9.80 11.04 28.24
CA ASN A 195 10.91 11.37 27.35
C ASN A 195 12.04 12.02 28.13
N VAL A 196 13.27 11.51 27.94
CA VAL A 196 14.49 12.06 28.51
C VAL A 196 15.33 12.69 27.42
N LEU A 197 15.75 13.94 27.62
CA LEU A 197 16.74 14.61 26.79
C LEU A 197 18.03 14.74 27.59
N MET A 198 19.11 14.14 27.07
CA MET A 198 20.45 14.30 27.66
C MET A 198 21.19 15.39 26.89
N VAL A 199 21.71 16.37 27.64
CA VAL A 199 22.45 17.50 27.08
C VAL A 199 23.83 17.52 27.76
N GLY A 200 24.88 17.72 26.97
CA GLY A 200 26.27 17.81 27.47
C GLY A 200 27.16 18.47 26.43
N ASP A 201 28.36 18.79 26.87
CA ASP A 201 29.41 19.30 25.98
C ASP A 201 29.92 18.13 25.10
N PRO A 202 30.34 18.44 23.85
CA PRO A 202 30.87 17.46 22.92
C PRO A 202 32.19 16.85 23.38
#